data_4851bec005eeb315667aebe37090df64
#
_entry.id   4851bec005eeb315667aebe37090df64
#
_cell.length_a   1.000
_cell.length_b   1.000
_cell.length_c   1.000
_cell.angle_alpha   90.00
_cell.angle_beta   90.00
_cell.angle_gamma   90.00
#
_symmetry.space_group_name_H-M   'P 1'
#
loop_
_entity.id
_entity.type
_entity.pdbx_description
1 polymer ?
#
loop_
_entity_poly.entity_id
_entity_poly.type
_entity_poly.pdbx_seq_one_letter_code
_entity_poly.pdbx_strand_id
1 'polypeptide(L)'
;MAERLAEDLWRLDIPLVGNPLKNLNSYLLTGERSLLIDTGFRQQSCREAMERQLAETHVDRDRLDIFCTHLHSDHTGLAPELIRPGCRIYIGEIDSPGVKNASDPSCWKRLYGEYVRDGFTQAEMEALWGDNPAQTAAPPWREGLYTELQAGAALYYGGRMLRCVLTPGHTPGHLCLYDPARRRLFCGDHVLFHITPNICRWQGVEDSLGDYLSSLDRTAALDTAELYPAHRAETGDLRQRTAELKAHHARRLEDTLRTVEKAPGLTAYQIAGRMRWSIRCRNWADFPLAQKFFAVGEALAHLDHLEAQGRVFRQEIHGKRVYFAGVGDKI
;
A
#
# COMPACT_ATOMS: atom_id res chain seq x y z
N MET A 1 12.99 16.57 12.56
CA MET A 1 14.47 16.56 12.39
C MET A 1 14.85 15.20 11.82
N ALA A 2 15.83 15.20 10.92
CA ALA A 2 16.39 13.94 10.41
C ALA A 2 17.06 13.17 11.56
N GLU A 3 16.75 11.88 11.66
CA GLU A 3 17.32 10.99 12.68
C GLU A 3 18.36 10.08 12.04
N ARG A 4 19.58 10.10 12.56
CA ARG A 4 20.66 9.23 12.09
C ARG A 4 20.54 7.86 12.75
N LEU A 5 20.20 6.84 11.98
CA LEU A 5 20.03 5.46 12.45
C LEU A 5 21.35 4.69 12.39
N ALA A 6 22.20 4.98 11.41
CA ALA A 6 23.53 4.42 11.26
C ALA A 6 24.46 5.42 10.57
N GLU A 7 25.73 5.07 10.36
CA GLU A 7 26.71 5.93 9.69
C GLU A 7 26.23 6.41 8.33
N ASP A 8 25.52 5.57 7.60
CA ASP A 8 25.08 5.75 6.23
C ASP A 8 23.56 5.74 6.06
N LEU A 9 22.79 5.76 7.16
CA LEU A 9 21.33 5.65 7.12
C LEU A 9 20.65 6.68 8.01
N TRP A 10 19.71 7.40 7.43
CA TRP A 10 18.87 8.37 8.10
C TRP A 10 17.39 8.02 7.93
N ARG A 11 16.58 8.36 8.94
CA ARG A 11 15.13 8.41 8.88
C ARG A 11 14.68 9.85 8.83
N LEU A 12 13.83 10.16 7.85
CA LEU A 12 13.18 11.46 7.68
C LEU A 12 11.70 11.29 8.03
N ASP A 13 11.23 12.02 9.03
CA ASP A 13 9.84 11.98 9.49
C ASP A 13 9.00 12.98 8.68
N ILE A 14 8.18 12.47 7.78
CA ILE A 14 7.35 13.26 6.85
C ILE A 14 5.90 13.28 7.34
N PRO A 15 5.34 14.44 7.75
CA PRO A 15 4.00 14.52 8.30
C PRO A 15 2.93 14.31 7.24
N LEU A 16 1.99 13.42 7.47
CA LEU A 16 0.80 13.20 6.64
C LEU A 16 -0.40 13.88 7.30
N VAL A 17 -0.48 15.21 7.15
CA VAL A 17 -1.49 16.02 7.83
C VAL A 17 -2.90 15.63 7.39
N GLY A 18 -3.79 15.41 8.37
CA GLY A 18 -5.16 14.98 8.12
C GLY A 18 -5.32 13.49 7.80
N ASN A 19 -4.23 12.72 7.71
CA ASN A 19 -4.26 11.29 7.41
C ASN A 19 -4.12 10.44 8.71
N PRO A 20 -4.90 9.35 8.88
CA PRO A 20 -4.79 8.45 10.03
C PRO A 20 -3.41 7.81 10.22
N LEU A 21 -2.62 7.70 9.16
CA LEU A 21 -1.25 7.19 9.22
C LEU A 21 -0.32 8.13 9.99
N LYS A 22 -0.62 9.43 10.05
CA LYS A 22 0.07 10.53 10.75
C LYS A 22 1.40 10.94 10.11
N ASN A 23 2.26 9.99 9.77
CA ASN A 23 3.57 10.25 9.17
C ASN A 23 4.00 9.13 8.23
N LEU A 24 4.92 9.47 7.34
CA LEU A 24 5.73 8.52 6.58
C LEU A 24 7.16 8.57 7.10
N ASN A 25 7.78 7.43 7.32
CA ASN A 25 9.21 7.28 7.50
C ASN A 25 9.85 7.15 6.11
N SER A 26 10.45 8.21 5.63
CA SER A 26 11.31 8.15 4.46
C SER A 26 12.72 7.81 4.91
N TYR A 27 13.44 6.96 4.17
CA TYR A 27 14.80 6.56 4.55
C TYR A 27 15.79 7.05 3.51
N LEU A 28 16.92 7.61 4.00
CA LEU A 28 18.00 8.08 3.14
C LEU A 28 19.24 7.23 3.38
N LEU A 29 19.66 6.50 2.36
CA LEU A 29 20.95 5.84 2.30
C LEU A 29 21.96 6.79 1.68
N THR A 30 22.99 7.17 2.43
CA THR A 30 24.05 8.11 1.99
C THR A 30 25.26 7.35 1.43
N GLY A 31 25.92 7.96 0.45
CA GLY A 31 27.11 7.41 -0.20
C GLY A 31 27.60 8.34 -1.31
N GLU A 32 28.49 7.87 -2.18
CA GLU A 32 28.90 8.61 -3.38
C GLU A 32 27.70 8.99 -4.26
N ARG A 33 26.78 8.05 -4.47
CA ARG A 33 25.38 8.28 -4.85
C ARG A 33 24.50 7.87 -3.69
N SER A 34 23.48 8.66 -3.41
CA SER A 34 22.53 8.44 -2.33
C SER A 34 21.18 7.93 -2.87
N LEU A 35 20.44 7.23 -2.02
CA LEU A 35 19.11 6.71 -2.35
C LEU A 35 18.09 7.14 -1.29
N LEU A 36 17.07 7.87 -1.70
CA LEU A 36 15.92 8.21 -0.88
C LEU A 36 14.82 7.17 -1.13
N ILE A 37 14.33 6.55 -0.06
CA ILE A 37 13.26 5.54 -0.11
C ILE A 37 11.97 6.20 0.36
N ASP A 38 10.98 6.30 -0.54
CA ASP A 38 9.68 6.96 -0.39
C ASP A 38 9.75 8.47 -0.08
N THR A 39 8.69 9.24 -0.36
CA THR A 39 8.82 10.70 -0.41
C THR A 39 7.75 11.50 0.33
N GLY A 40 6.54 10.99 0.49
CA GLY A 40 5.40 11.73 1.05
C GLY A 40 4.39 12.19 0.01
N PHE A 41 3.23 12.67 0.47
CA PHE A 41 2.20 13.28 -0.38
C PHE A 41 2.71 14.55 -1.07
N ARG A 42 2.17 14.83 -2.25
CA ARG A 42 2.35 16.12 -2.92
C ARG A 42 1.57 17.23 -2.19
N GLN A 43 1.95 17.48 -0.96
CA GLN A 43 1.41 18.49 -0.06
C GLN A 43 2.52 19.40 0.47
N GLN A 44 2.17 20.64 0.79
CA GLN A 44 3.15 21.62 1.27
C GLN A 44 3.86 21.16 2.55
N SER A 45 3.12 20.62 3.52
CA SER A 45 3.68 20.11 4.78
C SER A 45 4.73 19.01 4.58
N CYS A 46 4.46 18.08 3.65
CA CYS A 46 5.41 17.01 3.30
C CYS A 46 6.65 17.58 2.60
N ARG A 47 6.45 18.50 1.65
CA ARG A 47 7.54 19.15 0.91
C ARG A 47 8.46 19.92 1.84
N GLU A 48 7.92 20.78 2.69
CA GLU A 48 8.71 21.57 3.65
C GLU A 48 9.48 20.68 4.63
N ALA A 49 8.86 19.60 5.12
CA ALA A 49 9.52 18.65 6.00
C ALA A 49 10.65 17.90 5.29
N MET A 50 10.42 17.46 4.06
CA MET A 50 11.41 16.75 3.24
C MET A 50 12.60 17.63 2.93
N GLU A 51 12.38 18.84 2.40
CA GLU A 51 13.45 19.77 2.04
C GLU A 51 14.31 20.16 3.25
N ARG A 52 13.68 20.48 4.38
CA ARG A 52 14.39 20.79 5.62
C ARG A 52 15.26 19.62 6.08
N GLN A 53 14.71 18.41 6.13
CA GLN A 53 15.43 17.25 6.64
C GLN A 53 16.52 16.77 5.68
N LEU A 54 16.33 16.87 4.37
CA LEU A 54 17.40 16.61 3.41
C LEU A 54 18.55 17.61 3.57
N ALA A 55 18.26 18.89 3.84
CA ALA A 55 19.30 19.89 4.13
C ALA A 55 20.07 19.56 5.41
N GLU A 56 19.41 19.05 6.46
CA GLU A 56 20.05 18.60 7.71
C GLU A 56 21.05 17.46 7.49
N THR A 57 20.82 16.59 6.48
CA THR A 57 21.71 15.45 6.17
C THR A 57 22.91 15.84 5.31
N HIS A 58 22.96 17.07 4.77
CA HIS A 58 23.98 17.53 3.82
C HIS A 58 24.15 16.63 2.58
N VAL A 59 23.09 15.90 2.18
CA VAL A 59 23.14 15.02 1.01
C VAL A 59 23.32 15.82 -0.29
N ASP A 60 24.16 15.33 -1.18
CA ASP A 60 24.29 15.90 -2.54
C ASP A 60 23.04 15.56 -3.37
N ARG A 61 22.21 16.58 -3.59
CA ARG A 61 20.93 16.45 -4.34
C ARG A 61 21.14 16.13 -5.82
N ASP A 62 22.29 16.43 -6.40
CA ASP A 62 22.60 16.12 -7.81
C ASP A 62 23.04 14.67 -7.98
N ARG A 63 23.20 13.94 -6.87
CA ARG A 63 23.52 12.51 -6.79
C ARG A 63 22.52 11.72 -5.94
N LEU A 64 21.28 12.20 -5.87
CA LEU A 64 20.20 11.58 -5.07
C LEU A 64 19.17 10.91 -5.99
N ASP A 65 19.20 9.59 -6.05
CA ASP A 65 18.15 8.80 -6.67
C ASP A 65 17.02 8.54 -5.68
N ILE A 66 15.83 8.21 -6.20
CA ILE A 66 14.63 7.94 -5.39
C ILE A 66 14.16 6.52 -5.69
N PHE A 67 13.80 5.76 -4.67
CA PHE A 67 13.15 4.46 -4.76
C PHE A 67 11.77 4.56 -4.14
N CYS A 68 10.72 4.31 -4.93
CA CYS A 68 9.36 4.22 -4.46
C CYS A 68 9.02 2.75 -4.22
N THR A 69 8.67 2.41 -2.99
CA THR A 69 8.33 1.03 -2.60
C THR A 69 7.10 0.53 -3.33
N HIS A 70 6.12 1.41 -3.58
CA HIS A 70 4.90 1.10 -4.28
C HIS A 70 4.18 2.36 -4.81
N LEU A 71 3.05 2.18 -5.48
CA LEU A 71 2.35 3.22 -6.26
C LEU A 71 1.61 4.28 -5.43
N HIS A 72 1.35 4.08 -4.13
CA HIS A 72 0.53 5.02 -3.35
C HIS A 72 1.14 6.41 -3.27
N SER A 73 0.28 7.42 -3.23
CA SER A 73 0.70 8.82 -3.35
C SER A 73 1.47 9.37 -2.15
N ASP A 74 1.35 8.77 -0.97
CA ASP A 74 2.20 9.10 0.18
C ASP A 74 3.62 8.54 0.06
N HIS A 75 3.88 7.64 -0.87
CA HIS A 75 5.22 7.14 -1.20
C HIS A 75 5.80 7.81 -2.45
N THR A 76 4.98 8.04 -3.47
CA THR A 76 5.42 8.54 -4.77
C THR A 76 5.23 10.04 -4.96
N GLY A 77 4.40 10.70 -4.13
CA GLY A 77 3.81 12.02 -4.40
C GLY A 77 4.83 13.12 -4.68
N LEU A 78 5.89 13.24 -3.87
CA LEU A 78 6.92 14.26 -4.05
C LEU A 78 8.05 13.82 -4.99
N ALA A 79 8.18 12.55 -5.37
CA ALA A 79 9.31 12.08 -6.16
C ALA A 79 9.57 12.90 -7.43
N PRO A 80 8.56 13.27 -8.24
CA PRO A 80 8.77 14.11 -9.43
C PRO A 80 9.22 15.54 -9.16
N GLU A 81 8.98 16.06 -7.95
CA GLU A 81 9.39 17.42 -7.57
C GLU A 81 10.79 17.45 -6.95
N LEU A 82 11.21 16.33 -6.35
CA LEU A 82 12.50 16.18 -5.69
C LEU A 82 13.62 15.79 -6.65
N ILE A 83 13.30 15.08 -7.72
CA ILE A 83 14.30 14.53 -8.65
C ILE A 83 15.03 15.63 -9.42
N ARG A 84 16.34 15.48 -9.59
CA ARG A 84 17.18 16.37 -10.37
C ARG A 84 17.69 15.72 -11.67
N PRO A 85 18.09 16.52 -12.66
CA PRO A 85 18.66 15.97 -13.90
C PRO A 85 19.84 15.03 -13.62
N GLY A 86 19.86 13.86 -14.28
CA GLY A 86 20.90 12.85 -14.08
C GLY A 86 20.63 11.89 -12.91
N CYS A 87 19.56 12.12 -12.14
CA CYS A 87 19.06 11.21 -11.09
C CYS A 87 17.85 10.41 -11.58
N ARG A 88 17.51 9.32 -10.89
CA ARG A 88 16.47 8.36 -11.28
C ARG A 88 15.41 8.21 -10.20
N ILE A 89 14.17 8.00 -10.64
CA ILE A 89 13.08 7.53 -9.78
C ILE A 89 12.82 6.07 -10.14
N TYR A 90 13.02 5.18 -9.19
CA TYR A 90 12.77 3.75 -9.35
C TYR A 90 11.40 3.38 -8.78
N ILE A 91 10.70 2.48 -9.46
CA ILE A 91 9.44 1.88 -9.02
C ILE A 91 9.31 0.47 -9.60
N GLY A 92 8.53 -0.40 -8.97
CA GLY A 92 8.22 -1.72 -9.53
C GLY A 92 7.48 -1.62 -10.88
N GLU A 93 7.86 -2.43 -11.87
CA GLU A 93 7.26 -2.43 -13.22
C GLU A 93 5.74 -2.68 -13.19
N ILE A 94 5.26 -3.47 -12.19
CA ILE A 94 3.83 -3.79 -12.04
C ILE A 94 3.06 -2.59 -11.47
N ASP A 95 3.68 -1.79 -10.59
CA ASP A 95 3.05 -0.62 -9.96
C ASP A 95 3.16 0.66 -10.81
N SER A 96 4.14 0.76 -11.69
CA SER A 96 4.38 1.94 -12.54
C SER A 96 3.12 2.39 -13.32
N PRO A 97 2.37 1.49 -14.00
CA PRO A 97 1.12 1.88 -14.65
C PRO A 97 0.07 2.44 -13.69
N GLY A 98 0.07 1.99 -12.43
CA GLY A 98 -0.82 2.48 -11.39
C GLY A 98 -0.58 3.94 -11.02
N VAL A 99 0.68 4.39 -11.03
CA VAL A 99 1.04 5.81 -10.83
C VAL A 99 0.47 6.67 -11.96
N LYS A 100 0.58 6.21 -13.20
CA LYS A 100 -0.05 6.87 -14.35
C LYS A 100 -1.57 6.95 -14.20
N ASN A 101 -2.20 5.83 -13.84
CA ASN A 101 -3.64 5.72 -13.67
C ASN A 101 -4.17 6.61 -12.53
N ALA A 102 -3.38 6.81 -11.46
CA ALA A 102 -3.76 7.67 -10.33
C ALA A 102 -3.97 9.13 -10.75
N SER A 103 -3.29 9.61 -11.78
CA SER A 103 -3.46 10.96 -12.34
C SER A 103 -4.55 11.05 -13.43
N ASP A 104 -5.17 9.92 -13.84
CA ASP A 104 -6.19 9.87 -14.88
C ASP A 104 -7.61 9.81 -14.28
N PRO A 105 -8.44 10.88 -14.43
CA PRO A 105 -9.81 10.87 -13.93
C PRO A 105 -10.69 9.74 -14.49
N SER A 106 -10.39 9.23 -15.69
CA SER A 106 -11.16 8.14 -16.31
C SER A 106 -10.95 6.81 -15.56
N CYS A 107 -9.76 6.58 -15.01
CA CYS A 107 -9.44 5.40 -14.19
C CYS A 107 -10.22 5.43 -12.87
N TRP A 108 -10.28 6.60 -12.22
CA TRP A 108 -11.07 6.77 -11.01
C TRP A 108 -12.56 6.58 -11.26
N LYS A 109 -13.08 7.13 -12.37
CA LYS A 109 -14.49 6.94 -12.76
C LYS A 109 -14.83 5.45 -12.94
N ARG A 110 -13.96 4.69 -13.60
CA ARG A 110 -14.13 3.22 -13.73
C ARG A 110 -14.10 2.52 -12.37
N LEU A 111 -13.12 2.83 -11.53
CA LEU A 111 -12.99 2.25 -10.20
C LEU A 111 -14.25 2.52 -9.35
N TYR A 112 -14.75 3.75 -9.34
CA TYR A 112 -15.95 4.10 -8.59
C TYR A 112 -17.20 3.39 -9.15
N GLY A 113 -17.28 3.21 -10.48
CA GLY A 113 -18.32 2.38 -11.10
C GLY A 113 -18.30 0.93 -10.60
N GLU A 114 -17.11 0.34 -10.41
CA GLU A 114 -16.98 -0.98 -9.82
C GLU A 114 -17.45 -1.02 -8.36
N TYR A 115 -17.12 -0.02 -7.55
CA TYR A 115 -17.61 0.07 -6.17
C TYR A 115 -19.14 0.28 -6.08
N VAL A 116 -19.74 0.96 -7.06
CA VAL A 116 -21.21 1.01 -7.18
C VAL A 116 -21.78 -0.39 -7.39
N ARG A 117 -21.17 -1.23 -8.24
CA ARG A 117 -21.58 -2.63 -8.41
C ARG A 117 -21.40 -3.45 -7.12
N ASP A 118 -20.43 -3.09 -6.28
CA ASP A 118 -20.16 -3.74 -4.98
C ASP A 118 -21.03 -3.22 -3.83
N GLY A 119 -21.96 -2.29 -4.11
CA GLY A 119 -23.02 -1.89 -3.18
C GLY A 119 -23.01 -0.46 -2.69
N PHE A 120 -22.01 0.36 -3.05
CA PHE A 120 -22.09 1.80 -2.82
C PHE A 120 -23.23 2.43 -3.63
N THR A 121 -23.73 3.57 -3.17
CA THR A 121 -24.60 4.44 -3.96
C THR A 121 -23.74 5.32 -4.88
N GLN A 122 -24.33 5.78 -5.98
CA GLN A 122 -23.70 6.74 -6.86
C GLN A 122 -23.34 8.05 -6.12
N ALA A 123 -24.22 8.51 -5.23
CA ALA A 123 -24.01 9.73 -4.43
C ALA A 123 -22.82 9.60 -3.47
N GLU A 124 -22.60 8.41 -2.84
CA GLU A 124 -21.43 8.18 -1.99
C GLU A 124 -20.13 8.24 -2.80
N MET A 125 -20.11 7.70 -4.02
CA MET A 125 -18.92 7.74 -4.88
C MET A 125 -18.65 9.17 -5.40
N GLU A 126 -19.70 9.93 -5.72
CA GLU A 126 -19.57 11.34 -6.09
C GLU A 126 -19.04 12.20 -4.93
N ALA A 127 -19.48 11.91 -3.71
CA ALA A 127 -19.00 12.60 -2.49
C ALA A 127 -17.52 12.29 -2.18
N LEU A 128 -17.00 11.12 -2.60
CA LEU A 128 -15.58 10.78 -2.49
C LEU A 128 -14.71 11.39 -3.58
N TRP A 129 -15.33 11.91 -4.65
CA TRP A 129 -14.59 12.48 -5.76
C TRP A 129 -13.87 13.76 -5.33
N GLY A 130 -12.56 13.78 -5.48
CA GLY A 130 -11.73 14.92 -5.11
C GLY A 130 -11.27 14.96 -3.64
N ASP A 131 -11.80 14.08 -2.77
CA ASP A 131 -11.39 14.00 -1.37
C ASP A 131 -10.38 12.88 -1.10
N ASN A 132 -10.22 11.93 -2.03
CA ASN A 132 -9.30 10.82 -1.87
C ASN A 132 -7.84 11.28 -2.07
N PRO A 133 -6.95 11.17 -1.07
CA PRO A 133 -5.54 11.55 -1.20
C PRO A 133 -4.80 10.84 -2.33
N ALA A 134 -5.17 9.59 -2.63
CA ALA A 134 -4.61 8.85 -3.77
C ALA A 134 -4.92 9.52 -5.12
N GLN A 135 -5.98 10.32 -5.19
CA GLN A 135 -6.36 11.10 -6.37
C GLN A 135 -5.78 12.51 -6.31
N THR A 136 -5.98 13.22 -5.18
CA THR A 136 -5.66 14.65 -5.06
C THR A 136 -4.17 14.92 -4.86
N ALA A 137 -3.44 13.98 -4.26
CA ALA A 137 -2.00 14.05 -4.03
C ALA A 137 -1.19 13.13 -4.97
N ALA A 138 -1.84 12.59 -6.02
CA ALA A 138 -1.14 11.80 -7.03
C ALA A 138 0.01 12.58 -7.68
N PRO A 139 1.17 11.95 -7.88
CA PRO A 139 2.28 12.61 -8.57
C PRO A 139 1.92 12.86 -10.04
N PRO A 140 2.42 13.95 -10.65
CA PRO A 140 2.30 14.14 -12.09
C PRO A 140 3.07 13.04 -12.81
N TRP A 141 2.40 12.37 -13.75
CA TRP A 141 3.04 11.34 -14.56
C TRP A 141 3.51 11.92 -15.90
N ARG A 142 4.68 11.48 -16.35
CA ARG A 142 5.18 11.70 -17.71
C ARG A 142 6.04 10.52 -18.14
N GLU A 143 6.01 10.23 -19.41
CA GLU A 143 6.79 9.12 -19.99
C GLU A 143 8.31 9.30 -19.73
N GLY A 144 8.96 8.20 -19.38
CA GLY A 144 10.39 8.19 -19.09
C GLY A 144 10.81 8.79 -17.74
N LEU A 145 9.85 9.25 -16.92
CA LEU A 145 10.16 9.79 -15.59
C LEU A 145 10.58 8.70 -14.60
N TYR A 146 9.98 7.52 -14.70
CA TYR A 146 10.24 6.40 -13.81
C TYR A 146 11.12 5.36 -14.50
N THR A 147 12.07 4.79 -13.75
CA THR A 147 12.86 3.62 -14.13
C THR A 147 12.21 2.40 -13.48
N GLU A 148 11.65 1.54 -14.31
CA GLU A 148 10.92 0.35 -13.85
C GLU A 148 11.89 -0.75 -13.40
N LEU A 149 11.60 -1.38 -12.26
CA LEU A 149 12.39 -2.46 -11.68
C LEU A 149 11.59 -3.76 -11.64
N GLN A 150 12.24 -4.83 -12.06
CA GLN A 150 11.72 -6.18 -11.95
C GLN A 150 11.99 -6.80 -10.56
N ALA A 151 11.24 -7.83 -10.23
CA ALA A 151 11.53 -8.67 -9.07
C ALA A 151 12.96 -9.20 -9.12
N GLY A 152 13.68 -9.08 -7.99
CA GLY A 152 15.08 -9.53 -7.89
C GLY A 152 16.10 -8.55 -8.48
N ALA A 153 15.69 -7.42 -9.06
CA ALA A 153 16.62 -6.39 -9.53
C ALA A 153 17.57 -5.96 -8.40
N ALA A 154 18.82 -5.68 -8.76
CA ALA A 154 19.85 -5.21 -7.83
C ALA A 154 20.16 -3.74 -8.08
N LEU A 155 20.16 -2.95 -7.00
CA LEU A 155 20.65 -1.58 -6.97
C LEU A 155 21.95 -1.52 -6.17
N TYR A 156 22.85 -0.61 -6.55
CA TYR A 156 24.15 -0.47 -5.89
C TYR A 156 24.30 0.93 -5.29
N TYR A 157 24.25 1.01 -3.96
CA TYR A 157 24.38 2.26 -3.20
C TYR A 157 25.28 2.06 -1.98
N GLY A 158 26.11 3.04 -1.68
CA GLY A 158 27.03 2.98 -0.55
C GLY A 158 28.00 1.76 -0.59
N GLY A 159 28.41 1.36 -1.80
CA GLY A 159 29.28 0.19 -2.00
C GLY A 159 28.61 -1.16 -1.77
N ARG A 160 27.28 -1.22 -1.71
CA ARG A 160 26.50 -2.43 -1.42
C ARG A 160 25.48 -2.74 -2.51
N MET A 161 25.16 -4.01 -2.63
CA MET A 161 24.03 -4.49 -3.40
C MET A 161 22.76 -4.49 -2.54
N LEU A 162 21.73 -3.81 -3.01
CA LEU A 162 20.38 -3.81 -2.48
C LEU A 162 19.49 -4.60 -3.42
N ARG A 163 18.76 -5.59 -2.93
CA ARG A 163 17.89 -6.45 -3.75
C ARG A 163 16.43 -6.03 -3.64
N CYS A 164 15.76 -5.84 -4.77
CA CYS A 164 14.32 -5.63 -4.84
C CYS A 164 13.60 -6.97 -4.60
N VAL A 165 12.81 -7.03 -3.53
CA VAL A 165 12.01 -8.20 -3.17
C VAL A 165 10.55 -7.89 -3.48
N LEU A 166 9.99 -8.57 -4.49
CA LEU A 166 8.58 -8.40 -4.86
C LEU A 166 7.68 -8.99 -3.76
N THR A 167 6.83 -8.14 -3.21
CA THR A 167 5.90 -8.44 -2.11
C THR A 167 4.48 -7.99 -2.44
N PRO A 168 3.82 -8.60 -3.46
CA PRO A 168 2.47 -8.23 -3.85
C PRO A 168 1.47 -8.48 -2.73
N GLY A 169 0.38 -7.73 -2.78
CA GLY A 169 -0.75 -7.80 -1.84
C GLY A 169 -1.26 -6.43 -1.46
N HIS A 170 -0.49 -5.62 -0.74
CA HIS A 170 -0.85 -4.22 -0.44
C HIS A 170 -1.02 -3.41 -1.72
N THR A 171 -0.07 -3.53 -2.63
CA THR A 171 -0.23 -3.22 -4.06
C THR A 171 0.25 -4.41 -4.89
N PRO A 172 -0.14 -4.53 -6.18
CA PRO A 172 0.30 -5.64 -7.04
C PRO A 172 1.82 -5.70 -7.24
N GLY A 173 2.47 -4.55 -7.29
CA GLY A 173 3.90 -4.41 -7.59
C GLY A 173 4.74 -3.89 -6.43
N HIS A 174 4.26 -3.99 -5.19
CA HIS A 174 5.02 -3.56 -4.02
C HIS A 174 6.40 -4.22 -3.98
N LEU A 175 7.44 -3.41 -3.78
CA LEU A 175 8.83 -3.86 -3.62
C LEU A 175 9.36 -3.49 -2.23
N CYS A 176 9.74 -4.48 -1.46
CA CYS A 176 10.67 -4.24 -0.36
C CYS A 176 12.10 -4.12 -0.90
N LEU A 177 12.93 -3.32 -0.23
CA LEU A 177 14.35 -3.23 -0.57
C LEU A 177 15.18 -3.91 0.52
N TYR A 178 15.95 -4.93 0.16
CA TYR A 178 16.72 -5.74 1.09
C TYR A 178 18.22 -5.55 0.93
N ASP A 179 18.90 -5.19 2.01
CA ASP A 179 20.37 -5.14 2.14
C ASP A 179 20.85 -6.44 2.80
N PRO A 180 21.31 -7.46 2.06
CA PRO A 180 21.75 -8.73 2.63
C PRO A 180 23.05 -8.59 3.44
N ALA A 181 23.91 -7.63 3.10
CA ALA A 181 25.19 -7.44 3.79
C ALA A 181 25.00 -6.91 5.22
N ARG A 182 23.96 -6.09 5.44
CA ARG A 182 23.62 -5.56 6.78
C ARG A 182 22.36 -6.18 7.36
N ARG A 183 21.75 -7.12 6.68
CA ARG A 183 20.52 -7.80 7.10
C ARG A 183 19.39 -6.82 7.39
N ARG A 184 19.24 -5.77 6.53
CA ARG A 184 18.27 -4.68 6.64
C ARG A 184 17.16 -4.87 5.62
N LEU A 185 15.91 -4.66 6.05
CA LEU A 185 14.75 -4.70 5.16
C LEU A 185 13.95 -3.41 5.27
N PHE A 186 13.88 -2.64 4.18
CA PHE A 186 12.96 -1.51 4.02
C PHE A 186 11.63 -2.09 3.53
N CYS A 187 10.65 -2.07 4.42
CA CYS A 187 9.42 -2.85 4.27
C CYS A 187 8.35 -2.15 3.44
N GLY A 188 8.46 -0.83 3.22
CA GLY A 188 7.32 -0.05 2.73
C GLY A 188 6.08 -0.33 3.59
N ASP A 189 4.96 -0.60 2.94
CA ASP A 189 3.70 -0.97 3.58
C ASP A 189 3.43 -2.49 3.60
N HIS A 190 4.45 -3.30 3.34
CA HIS A 190 4.31 -4.75 3.41
C HIS A 190 4.20 -5.25 4.86
N VAL A 191 5.08 -4.78 5.75
CA VAL A 191 5.04 -5.12 7.19
C VAL A 191 5.08 -3.84 8.01
N LEU A 192 3.98 -3.58 8.73
CA LEU A 192 3.84 -2.45 9.64
C LEU A 192 3.59 -2.96 11.06
N PHE A 193 4.08 -2.21 12.06
CA PHE A 193 3.87 -2.49 13.47
C PHE A 193 2.76 -1.58 14.01
N HIS A 194 1.97 -2.04 14.99
CA HIS A 194 0.82 -1.33 15.59
C HIS A 194 -0.37 -1.01 14.66
N ILE A 195 -0.19 -1.10 13.34
CA ILE A 195 -1.26 -1.01 12.36
C ILE A 195 -1.15 -2.19 11.40
N THR A 196 -2.27 -2.57 10.80
CA THR A 196 -2.31 -3.61 9.77
C THR A 196 -2.29 -2.93 8.40
N PRO A 197 -1.42 -3.34 7.48
CA PRO A 197 -1.51 -2.89 6.09
C PRO A 197 -2.89 -3.16 5.53
N ASN A 198 -3.45 -2.20 4.82
CA ASN A 198 -4.73 -2.38 4.15
C ASN A 198 -4.53 -3.20 2.87
N ILE A 199 -5.19 -4.35 2.78
CA ILE A 199 -5.17 -5.22 1.60
C ILE A 199 -6.51 -5.10 0.90
N CYS A 200 -6.51 -4.48 -0.28
CA CYS A 200 -7.69 -4.22 -1.09
C CYS A 200 -7.74 -5.13 -2.33
N ARG A 201 -8.93 -5.23 -2.93
CA ARG A 201 -9.04 -5.74 -4.30
C ARG A 201 -8.35 -4.79 -5.27
N TRP A 202 -7.52 -5.35 -6.15
CA TRP A 202 -6.91 -4.64 -7.28
C TRP A 202 -7.49 -5.13 -8.60
N GLN A 203 -7.70 -4.20 -9.52
CA GLN A 203 -8.19 -4.56 -10.86
C GLN A 203 -7.13 -5.40 -11.60
N GLY A 204 -7.56 -6.56 -12.13
CA GLY A 204 -6.64 -7.50 -12.82
C GLY A 204 -5.85 -8.43 -11.89
N VAL A 205 -6.08 -8.36 -10.58
CA VAL A 205 -5.52 -9.30 -9.59
C VAL A 205 -6.65 -10.19 -9.07
N GLU A 206 -6.46 -11.49 -9.14
CA GLU A 206 -7.49 -12.47 -8.73
C GLU A 206 -7.58 -12.62 -7.21
N ASP A 207 -6.43 -12.59 -6.51
CA ASP A 207 -6.34 -12.85 -5.07
C ASP A 207 -5.23 -12.02 -4.39
N SER A 208 -5.49 -10.73 -4.17
CA SER A 208 -4.53 -9.84 -3.51
C SER A 208 -4.18 -10.28 -2.09
N LEU A 209 -5.13 -10.89 -1.36
CA LEU A 209 -4.86 -11.38 -0.01
C LEU A 209 -4.00 -12.64 -0.01
N GLY A 210 -4.23 -13.57 -0.93
CA GLY A 210 -3.37 -14.75 -1.12
C GLY A 210 -1.94 -14.36 -1.49
N ASP A 211 -1.79 -13.39 -2.38
CA ASP A 211 -0.50 -12.79 -2.72
C ASP A 211 0.19 -12.19 -1.51
N TYR A 212 -0.54 -11.45 -0.68
CA TYR A 212 -0.02 -10.86 0.54
C TYR A 212 0.45 -11.91 1.55
N LEU A 213 -0.38 -12.92 1.82
CA LEU A 213 -0.04 -14.01 2.75
C LEU A 213 1.21 -14.77 2.29
N SER A 214 1.33 -15.04 0.99
CA SER A 214 2.52 -15.65 0.38
C SER A 214 3.74 -14.74 0.47
N SER A 215 3.55 -13.43 0.33
CA SER A 215 4.63 -12.43 0.47
C SER A 215 5.14 -12.35 1.91
N LEU A 216 4.26 -12.47 2.91
CA LEU A 216 4.64 -12.55 4.32
C LEU A 216 5.55 -13.77 4.60
N ASP A 217 5.22 -14.94 4.02
CA ASP A 217 6.05 -16.14 4.18
C ASP A 217 7.44 -15.96 3.54
N ARG A 218 7.49 -15.37 2.33
CA ARG A 218 8.77 -15.10 1.65
C ARG A 218 9.66 -14.14 2.43
N THR A 219 9.09 -13.06 2.97
CA THR A 219 9.87 -12.08 3.75
C THR A 219 10.29 -12.61 5.11
N ALA A 220 9.44 -13.41 5.79
CA ALA A 220 9.81 -14.07 7.05
C ALA A 220 10.99 -15.06 6.91
N ALA A 221 11.25 -15.57 5.70
CA ALA A 221 12.39 -16.44 5.40
C ALA A 221 13.70 -15.66 5.16
N LEU A 222 13.68 -14.33 5.03
CA LEU A 222 14.88 -13.51 4.87
C LEU A 222 15.66 -13.46 6.21
N ASP A 223 16.98 -13.49 6.09
CA ASP A 223 17.88 -13.26 7.24
C ASP A 223 17.94 -11.75 7.53
N THR A 224 16.98 -11.27 8.35
CA THR A 224 16.78 -9.86 8.65
C THR A 224 17.06 -9.58 10.13
N ALA A 225 17.88 -8.57 10.40
CA ALA A 225 18.17 -8.08 11.74
C ALA A 225 17.50 -6.73 12.05
N GLU A 226 17.36 -5.89 11.03
CA GLU A 226 16.80 -4.55 11.16
C GLU A 226 15.66 -4.34 10.17
N LEU A 227 14.55 -3.75 10.65
CA LEU A 227 13.35 -3.49 9.87
C LEU A 227 13.07 -2.00 9.81
N TYR A 228 12.70 -1.53 8.62
CA TYR A 228 12.43 -0.14 8.33
C TYR A 228 11.05 0.01 7.69
N PRO A 229 9.96 0.07 8.50
CA PRO A 229 8.59 0.23 8.02
C PRO A 229 8.31 1.67 7.60
N ALA A 230 7.44 1.85 6.60
CA ALA A 230 7.12 3.19 6.11
C ALA A 230 6.26 4.01 7.08
N HIS A 231 5.48 3.38 7.94
CA HIS A 231 4.62 4.10 8.88
C HIS A 231 4.85 3.63 10.31
N ARG A 232 4.80 4.59 11.27
CA ARG A 232 5.15 4.42 12.68
C ARG A 232 6.66 4.13 12.85
N ALA A 233 7.18 4.42 14.02
CA ALA A 233 8.61 4.27 14.26
C ALA A 233 8.98 2.93 14.91
N GLU A 234 7.98 2.27 15.50
CA GLU A 234 8.19 1.04 16.24
C GLU A 234 8.44 -0.13 15.29
N THR A 235 9.44 -0.92 15.64
CA THR A 235 9.82 -2.17 14.98
C THR A 235 9.84 -3.32 15.99
N GLY A 236 10.00 -4.54 15.49
CA GLY A 236 10.04 -5.73 16.32
C GLY A 236 10.54 -6.94 15.53
N ASP A 237 10.26 -8.11 16.02
CA ASP A 237 10.61 -9.36 15.32
C ASP A 237 9.75 -9.56 14.08
N LEU A 238 10.39 -9.75 12.92
CA LEU A 238 9.73 -9.93 11.62
C LEU A 238 8.85 -11.18 11.59
N ARG A 239 9.36 -12.31 12.11
CA ARG A 239 8.64 -13.59 12.07
C ARG A 239 7.43 -13.56 12.99
N GLN A 240 7.60 -12.99 14.18
CA GLN A 240 6.46 -12.78 15.08
C GLN A 240 5.41 -11.89 14.40
N ARG A 241 5.82 -10.75 13.84
CA ARG A 241 4.87 -9.81 13.22
C ARG A 241 4.15 -10.40 12.01
N THR A 242 4.85 -11.12 11.15
CA THR A 242 4.21 -11.82 10.01
C THR A 242 3.20 -12.86 10.48
N ALA A 243 3.49 -13.62 11.55
CA ALA A 243 2.53 -14.54 12.15
C ALA A 243 1.28 -13.83 12.70
N GLU A 244 1.44 -12.68 13.37
CA GLU A 244 0.34 -11.85 13.87
C GLU A 244 -0.54 -11.33 12.73
N LEU A 245 0.06 -10.86 11.64
CA LEU A 245 -0.67 -10.39 10.44
C LEU A 245 -1.44 -11.53 9.78
N LYS A 246 -0.83 -12.70 9.62
CA LYS A 246 -1.53 -13.90 9.11
C LYS A 246 -2.70 -14.31 9.99
N ALA A 247 -2.51 -14.32 11.32
CA ALA A 247 -3.58 -14.61 12.28
C ALA A 247 -4.70 -13.55 12.24
N HIS A 248 -4.36 -12.28 12.00
CA HIS A 248 -5.34 -11.22 11.81
C HIS A 248 -6.22 -11.53 10.58
N HIS A 249 -5.63 -11.79 9.42
CA HIS A 249 -6.38 -12.08 8.21
C HIS A 249 -7.17 -13.40 8.29
N ALA A 250 -6.66 -14.42 8.99
CA ALA A 250 -7.43 -15.65 9.23
C ALA A 250 -8.72 -15.36 10.01
N ARG A 251 -8.68 -14.53 11.06
CA ARG A 251 -9.89 -14.10 11.79
C ARG A 251 -10.84 -13.29 10.92
N ARG A 252 -10.30 -12.43 10.05
CA ARG A 252 -11.11 -11.62 9.12
C ARG A 252 -11.80 -12.48 8.08
N LEU A 253 -11.12 -13.48 7.53
CA LEU A 253 -11.68 -14.46 6.60
C LEU A 253 -12.85 -15.24 7.24
N GLU A 254 -12.67 -15.67 8.49
CA GLU A 254 -13.72 -16.35 9.25
C GLU A 254 -14.94 -15.46 9.50
N ASP A 255 -14.72 -14.18 9.87
CA ASP A 255 -15.81 -13.21 10.07
C ASP A 255 -16.54 -12.91 8.75
N THR A 256 -15.81 -12.79 7.65
CA THR A 256 -16.38 -12.58 6.31
C THR A 256 -17.25 -13.77 5.90
N LEU A 257 -16.70 -14.98 5.98
CA LEU A 257 -17.44 -16.20 5.61
C LEU A 257 -18.71 -16.37 6.45
N ARG A 258 -18.62 -16.27 7.77
CA ARG A 258 -19.79 -16.33 8.66
C ARG A 258 -20.86 -15.30 8.32
N THR A 259 -20.45 -14.11 7.86
CA THR A 259 -21.39 -13.07 7.44
C THR A 259 -22.13 -13.49 6.17
N VAL A 260 -21.43 -14.06 5.20
CA VAL A 260 -22.03 -14.58 3.96
C VAL A 260 -22.96 -15.77 4.23
N GLU A 261 -22.54 -16.72 5.10
CA GLU A 261 -23.35 -17.89 5.49
C GLU A 261 -24.67 -17.49 6.18
N LYS A 262 -24.60 -16.49 7.09
CA LYS A 262 -25.79 -16.02 7.83
C LYS A 262 -26.76 -15.18 7.00
N ALA A 263 -26.25 -14.52 5.95
CA ALA A 263 -27.03 -13.64 5.10
C ALA A 263 -26.54 -13.75 3.64
N PRO A 264 -26.91 -14.79 2.92
CA PRO A 264 -26.53 -14.94 1.52
C PRO A 264 -27.17 -13.86 0.64
N GLY A 265 -26.50 -13.50 -0.45
CA GLY A 265 -26.98 -12.50 -1.39
C GLY A 265 -26.68 -11.05 -0.99
N LEU A 266 -25.78 -10.82 -0.05
CA LEU A 266 -25.32 -9.49 0.30
C LEU A 266 -24.23 -8.98 -0.66
N THR A 267 -24.20 -7.65 -0.89
CA THR A 267 -23.09 -6.97 -1.55
C THR A 267 -21.88 -6.86 -0.61
N ALA A 268 -20.69 -6.61 -1.15
CA ALA A 268 -19.49 -6.38 -0.32
C ALA A 268 -19.66 -5.20 0.65
N TYR A 269 -20.34 -4.14 0.25
CA TYR A 269 -20.70 -3.00 1.14
C TYR A 269 -21.53 -3.45 2.34
N GLN A 270 -22.52 -4.31 2.11
CA GLN A 270 -23.38 -4.82 3.18
C GLN A 270 -22.64 -5.82 4.08
N ILE A 271 -21.72 -6.61 3.50
CA ILE A 271 -20.86 -7.54 4.25
C ILE A 271 -19.90 -6.73 5.14
N ALA A 272 -19.19 -5.75 4.57
CA ALA A 272 -18.31 -4.85 5.33
C ALA A 272 -19.05 -4.18 6.49
N GLY A 273 -20.31 -3.75 6.28
CA GLY A 273 -21.13 -3.14 7.32
C GLY A 273 -21.51 -4.08 8.48
N ARG A 274 -21.33 -5.39 8.33
CA ARG A 274 -21.56 -6.40 9.37
C ARG A 274 -20.29 -6.95 10.01
N MET A 275 -19.12 -6.64 9.42
CA MET A 275 -17.83 -7.00 9.97
C MET A 275 -17.44 -6.07 11.12
N ARG A 276 -16.51 -6.52 11.97
CA ARG A 276 -15.99 -5.71 13.07
C ARG A 276 -14.82 -4.87 12.62
N TRP A 277 -14.85 -3.57 12.95
CA TRP A 277 -13.79 -2.60 12.63
C TRP A 277 -13.30 -1.90 13.90
N SER A 278 -12.01 -1.60 13.96
CA SER A 278 -11.40 -0.88 15.09
C SER A 278 -11.63 0.63 15.03
N ILE A 279 -12.75 1.07 14.45
CA ILE A 279 -13.12 2.48 14.33
C ILE A 279 -14.20 2.81 15.33
N ARG A 280 -14.05 3.92 16.05
CA ARG A 280 -15.01 4.41 17.03
C ARG A 280 -16.19 5.06 16.33
N CYS A 281 -17.20 4.29 15.98
CA CYS A 281 -18.51 4.75 15.50
C CYS A 281 -19.62 3.89 16.11
N ARG A 282 -20.86 4.42 16.16
CA ARG A 282 -22.00 3.70 16.75
C ARG A 282 -22.51 2.58 15.84
N ASN A 283 -22.49 2.82 14.55
CA ASN A 283 -23.00 1.90 13.53
C ASN A 283 -22.38 2.21 12.17
N TRP A 284 -22.64 1.36 11.17
CA TRP A 284 -22.12 1.52 9.82
C TRP A 284 -22.58 2.81 9.12
N ALA A 285 -23.78 3.33 9.42
CA ALA A 285 -24.24 4.58 8.82
C ALA A 285 -23.35 5.78 9.23
N ASP A 286 -22.91 5.80 10.50
CA ASP A 286 -22.03 6.83 11.07
C ASP A 286 -20.56 6.66 10.68
N PHE A 287 -20.20 5.58 9.95
CA PHE A 287 -18.82 5.29 9.57
C PHE A 287 -18.36 6.33 8.53
N PRO A 288 -17.19 6.99 8.70
CA PRO A 288 -16.72 7.99 7.73
C PRO A 288 -16.62 7.40 6.33
N LEU A 289 -17.08 8.14 5.31
CA LEU A 289 -17.22 7.63 3.95
C LEU A 289 -15.88 7.14 3.36
N ALA A 290 -14.80 7.88 3.57
CA ALA A 290 -13.46 7.45 3.17
C ALA A 290 -13.05 6.13 3.84
N GLN A 291 -13.43 5.92 5.11
CA GLN A 291 -13.14 4.67 5.81
C GLN A 291 -14.03 3.51 5.33
N LYS A 292 -15.27 3.79 4.90
CA LYS A 292 -16.12 2.80 4.22
C LYS A 292 -15.47 2.28 2.95
N PHE A 293 -14.87 3.19 2.16
CA PHE A 293 -14.18 2.84 0.93
C PHE A 293 -13.05 1.82 1.18
N PHE A 294 -12.18 2.08 2.16
CA PHE A 294 -11.12 1.15 2.54
C PHE A 294 -11.66 -0.16 3.13
N ALA A 295 -12.67 -0.08 4.01
CA ALA A 295 -13.28 -1.25 4.63
C ALA A 295 -13.94 -2.19 3.59
N VAL A 296 -14.62 -1.62 2.58
CA VAL A 296 -15.20 -2.40 1.49
C VAL A 296 -14.10 -2.98 0.58
N GLY A 297 -13.05 -2.23 0.29
CA GLY A 297 -11.88 -2.73 -0.44
C GLY A 297 -11.24 -3.93 0.25
N GLU A 298 -11.08 -3.85 1.58
CA GLU A 298 -10.57 -4.98 2.39
C GLU A 298 -11.54 -6.18 2.38
N ALA A 299 -12.84 -5.94 2.56
CA ALA A 299 -13.85 -7.00 2.47
C ALA A 299 -13.84 -7.70 1.11
N LEU A 300 -13.64 -6.93 0.01
CA LEU A 300 -13.52 -7.46 -1.34
C LEU A 300 -12.30 -8.36 -1.49
N ALA A 301 -11.14 -7.99 -0.97
CA ALA A 301 -9.94 -8.85 -1.01
C ALA A 301 -10.14 -10.17 -0.23
N HIS A 302 -10.86 -10.12 0.91
CA HIS A 302 -11.19 -11.34 1.66
C HIS A 302 -12.22 -12.21 0.94
N LEU A 303 -13.20 -11.62 0.26
CA LEU A 303 -14.17 -12.34 -0.56
C LEU A 303 -13.52 -13.01 -1.76
N ASP A 304 -12.59 -12.33 -2.45
CA ASP A 304 -11.84 -12.90 -3.57
C ASP A 304 -11.00 -14.10 -3.12
N HIS A 305 -10.33 -13.99 -1.96
CA HIS A 305 -9.57 -15.11 -1.39
C HIS A 305 -10.46 -16.30 -1.04
N LEU A 306 -11.65 -16.07 -0.45
CA LEU A 306 -12.62 -17.13 -0.18
C LEU A 306 -13.19 -17.73 -1.48
N GLU A 307 -13.38 -16.92 -2.52
CA GLU A 307 -13.80 -17.39 -3.84
C GLU A 307 -12.71 -18.25 -4.51
N ALA A 308 -11.44 -17.84 -4.43
CA ALA A 308 -10.31 -18.64 -4.89
C ALA A 308 -10.20 -20.00 -4.16
N GLN A 309 -10.60 -20.04 -2.89
CA GLN A 309 -10.70 -21.31 -2.10
C GLN A 309 -11.96 -22.13 -2.38
N GLY A 310 -12.89 -21.65 -3.23
CA GLY A 310 -14.17 -22.31 -3.49
C GLY A 310 -15.14 -22.28 -2.30
N ARG A 311 -14.97 -21.40 -1.33
CA ARG A 311 -15.80 -21.27 -0.12
C ARG A 311 -16.94 -20.28 -0.28
N VAL A 312 -16.79 -19.35 -1.22
CA VAL A 312 -17.76 -18.31 -1.57
C VAL A 312 -17.82 -18.23 -3.09
N PHE A 313 -18.96 -17.87 -3.64
CA PHE A 313 -19.09 -17.49 -5.04
C PHE A 313 -19.91 -16.21 -5.17
N ARG A 314 -19.67 -15.47 -6.25
CA ARG A 314 -20.41 -14.23 -6.55
C ARG A 314 -21.34 -14.43 -7.73
N GLN A 315 -22.44 -13.69 -7.69
CA GLN A 315 -23.39 -13.56 -8.80
C GLN A 315 -23.68 -12.08 -9.05
N GLU A 316 -24.08 -11.76 -10.26
CA GLU A 316 -24.57 -10.41 -10.58
C GLU A 316 -26.11 -10.43 -10.59
N ILE A 317 -26.73 -9.69 -9.68
CA ILE A 317 -28.18 -9.55 -9.54
C ILE A 317 -28.53 -8.06 -9.59
N HIS A 318 -29.37 -7.67 -10.56
CA HIS A 318 -29.80 -6.28 -10.78
C HIS A 318 -28.60 -5.28 -10.86
N GLY A 319 -27.50 -5.68 -11.54
CA GLY A 319 -26.30 -4.87 -11.70
C GLY A 319 -25.44 -4.72 -10.44
N LYS A 320 -25.72 -5.49 -9.39
CA LYS A 320 -24.91 -5.57 -8.17
C LYS A 320 -24.24 -6.94 -8.05
N ARG A 321 -23.01 -6.96 -7.55
CA ARG A 321 -22.32 -8.18 -7.17
C ARG A 321 -22.73 -8.58 -5.77
N VAL A 322 -23.25 -9.78 -5.63
CA VAL A 322 -23.72 -10.37 -4.37
C VAL A 322 -23.06 -11.72 -4.14
N TYR A 323 -22.88 -12.09 -2.88
CA TYR A 323 -22.06 -13.22 -2.47
C TYR A 323 -22.88 -14.29 -1.75
N PHE A 324 -22.54 -15.56 -2.01
CA PHE A 324 -23.16 -16.75 -1.44
C PHE A 324 -22.06 -17.70 -0.92
N ALA A 325 -22.33 -18.40 0.17
CA ALA A 325 -21.45 -19.44 0.67
C ALA A 325 -21.59 -20.74 -0.16
N GLY A 326 -20.49 -21.48 -0.28
CA GLY A 326 -20.42 -22.74 -1.02
C GLY A 326 -19.75 -22.59 -2.39
N VAL A 327 -19.78 -23.69 -3.15
CA VAL A 327 -19.24 -23.73 -4.51
C VAL A 327 -20.34 -23.33 -5.47
N GLY A 328 -20.14 -22.23 -6.20
CA GLY A 328 -21.06 -21.86 -7.28
C GLY A 328 -20.96 -22.88 -8.43
N ASP A 329 -22.09 -23.22 -9.01
CA ASP A 329 -22.08 -23.95 -10.28
C ASP A 329 -21.36 -23.08 -11.32
N LYS A 330 -20.25 -23.61 -11.85
CA LYS A 330 -19.59 -23.00 -13.00
C LYS A 330 -20.52 -23.19 -14.19
N ILE A 331 -21.35 -22.18 -14.48
CA ILE A 331 -22.18 -22.11 -15.69
C ILE A 331 -21.28 -21.76 -16.87
#